data_e2e251fce90831210620b6ac56519a80
#
_entry.id   e2e251fce90831210620b6ac56519a80
#
_cell.length_a   1.000
_cell.length_b   1.000
_cell.length_c   1.000
_cell.angle_alpha   90.00
_cell.angle_beta   90.00
_cell.angle_gamma   90.00
#
_symmetry.space_group_name_H-M   'P 1'
#
loop_
_entity.id
_entity.type
_entity.pdbx_description
1 polymer ?
#
loop_
_entity_poly.entity_id
_entity_poly.type
_entity_poly.pdbx_seq_one_letter_code
_entity_poly.pdbx_strand_id
1 'polypeptide(L)'
;MNDKLFKILIAPNSFKECADSVEISELIKTSLFKLLPNEIKSQIDFSLNPISDGGDGFISVCQRVFGAELLHFEISTPYNEDKFFCPVGYFQDSKTIFIESAEIFGLKIIPDEFRNPIQISSKGLGELLLQLYDSTENGIMDIENVIIGIGGTGINDLGMGMMEVFGLEFYDKKDNPLEVLPKNFLQVEKIVVPEVNFPFHIEMIIDVENPLLGINGASLAFAEQKGATDEEAKQMEKGFAHILDELEVDEVTQEGLSGAGGGIAAALKLFFNAEETFADKFIREELKIHPENSNVDMVITGEGKLDTQTLMNKGAFIVVNEFAKQNVPIHFLCGVSEGDLPEIENMKVLEIAEYFDSPEDSIKKIDQGIDLACKRISKDIIQLFAKKNSN
;
A
#
# COMPACT_ATOMS: atom_id res chain seq x y z
N MET A 1 -41.51 15.35 8.50
CA MET A 1 -40.75 14.25 9.13
C MET A 1 -39.36 14.31 8.52
N ASN A 2 -38.31 14.53 9.32
CA ASN A 2 -36.94 14.41 8.81
C ASN A 2 -36.70 12.90 8.62
N ASP A 3 -36.89 12.40 7.41
CA ASP A 3 -36.57 11.02 7.07
C ASP A 3 -35.04 10.86 7.23
N LYS A 4 -34.65 10.23 8.33
CA LYS A 4 -33.26 10.06 8.69
C LYS A 4 -32.71 8.97 7.76
N LEU A 5 -31.90 9.37 6.76
CA LEU A 5 -31.30 8.44 5.81
C LEU A 5 -30.64 7.26 6.52
N PHE A 6 -30.73 6.09 5.94
CA PHE A 6 -29.96 4.91 6.35
C PHE A 6 -28.58 4.98 5.69
N LYS A 7 -27.53 5.16 6.50
CA LYS A 7 -26.20 5.43 6.02
C LYS A 7 -25.34 4.17 6.00
N ILE A 8 -24.74 3.88 4.87
CA ILE A 8 -23.86 2.74 4.66
C ILE A 8 -22.47 3.26 4.27
N LEU A 9 -21.46 2.95 5.07
CA LEU A 9 -20.07 3.16 4.72
C LEU A 9 -19.56 1.97 3.94
N ILE A 10 -18.96 2.21 2.77
CA ILE A 10 -18.27 1.21 1.94
C ILE A 10 -16.80 1.60 1.90
N ALA A 11 -15.97 0.84 2.63
CA ALA A 11 -14.56 1.16 2.86
C ALA A 11 -13.66 -0.10 2.70
N PRO A 12 -13.64 -0.73 1.51
CA PRO A 12 -12.76 -1.88 1.26
C PRO A 12 -11.33 -1.44 1.03
N ASN A 13 -10.38 -2.37 1.27
CA ASN A 13 -9.03 -2.33 0.71
C ASN A 13 -9.03 -2.97 -0.70
N SER A 14 -7.88 -2.95 -1.39
CA SER A 14 -7.70 -3.61 -2.68
C SER A 14 -7.86 -5.14 -2.58
N PHE A 15 -8.45 -5.74 -3.60
CA PHE A 15 -8.47 -7.19 -3.79
C PHE A 15 -7.32 -7.52 -4.74
N LYS A 16 -6.15 -7.81 -4.18
CA LYS A 16 -4.92 -8.05 -4.94
C LYS A 16 -5.18 -8.99 -6.12
N GLU A 17 -4.60 -8.68 -7.27
CA GLU A 17 -4.76 -9.39 -8.55
C GLU A 17 -6.16 -9.33 -9.17
N CYS A 18 -7.15 -8.68 -8.51
CA CYS A 18 -8.52 -8.59 -9.02
C CYS A 18 -8.93 -7.16 -9.38
N ALA A 19 -8.99 -6.28 -8.38
CA ALA A 19 -9.45 -4.90 -8.54
C ALA A 19 -8.93 -4.01 -7.41
N ASP A 20 -8.77 -2.73 -7.68
CA ASP A 20 -8.40 -1.77 -6.64
C ASP A 20 -9.60 -1.45 -5.71
N SER A 21 -9.32 -0.76 -4.60
CA SER A 21 -10.31 -0.46 -3.58
C SER A 21 -11.43 0.48 -4.07
N VAL A 22 -11.13 1.35 -5.03
CA VAL A 22 -12.10 2.27 -5.65
C VAL A 22 -13.07 1.47 -6.53
N GLU A 23 -12.55 0.58 -7.38
CA GLU A 23 -13.35 -0.31 -8.23
C GLU A 23 -14.25 -1.22 -7.38
N ILE A 24 -13.72 -1.85 -6.34
CA ILE A 24 -14.49 -2.70 -5.41
C ILE A 24 -15.62 -1.90 -4.75
N SER A 25 -15.35 -0.67 -4.31
CA SER A 25 -16.35 0.20 -3.70
C SER A 25 -17.52 0.48 -4.64
N GLU A 26 -17.22 0.82 -5.89
CA GLU A 26 -18.25 1.11 -6.90
C GLU A 26 -19.01 -0.15 -7.33
N LEU A 27 -18.35 -1.31 -7.40
CA LEU A 27 -19.02 -2.61 -7.66
C LEU A 27 -20.01 -2.93 -6.55
N ILE A 28 -19.61 -2.84 -5.28
CA ILE A 28 -20.48 -3.09 -4.12
C ILE A 28 -21.70 -2.15 -4.16
N LYS A 29 -21.49 -0.84 -4.29
CA LYS A 29 -22.57 0.15 -4.36
C LYS A 29 -23.52 -0.14 -5.52
N THR A 30 -22.97 -0.38 -6.72
CA THR A 30 -23.78 -0.63 -7.92
C THR A 30 -24.63 -1.90 -7.77
N SER A 31 -24.05 -2.97 -7.24
CA SER A 31 -24.76 -4.24 -6.99
C SER A 31 -25.86 -4.06 -5.95
N LEU A 32 -25.58 -3.40 -4.83
CA LEU A 32 -26.59 -3.13 -3.80
C LEU A 32 -27.71 -2.25 -4.35
N PHE A 33 -27.38 -1.19 -5.09
CA PHE A 33 -28.38 -0.31 -5.67
C PHE A 33 -29.31 -1.01 -6.65
N LYS A 34 -28.83 -2.01 -7.40
CA LYS A 34 -29.67 -2.86 -8.26
C LYS A 34 -30.62 -3.75 -7.46
N LEU A 35 -30.13 -4.32 -6.34
CA LEU A 35 -30.82 -5.34 -5.55
C LEU A 35 -31.87 -4.78 -4.56
N LEU A 36 -31.70 -3.53 -4.12
CA LEU A 36 -32.59 -2.91 -3.16
C LEU A 36 -33.96 -2.55 -3.77
N PRO A 37 -35.08 -2.63 -3.01
CA PRO A 37 -36.38 -2.17 -3.44
C PRO A 37 -36.39 -0.68 -3.76
N ASN A 38 -37.16 -0.27 -4.78
CA ASN A 38 -37.21 1.15 -5.19
C ASN A 38 -37.70 2.09 -4.06
N GLU A 39 -38.55 1.58 -3.19
CA GLU A 39 -39.17 2.33 -2.09
C GLU A 39 -38.16 2.80 -1.04
N ILE A 40 -37.03 2.06 -0.91
CA ILE A 40 -36.04 2.39 0.09
C ILE A 40 -34.75 2.99 -0.51
N LYS A 41 -34.53 2.85 -1.84
CA LYS A 41 -33.32 3.37 -2.51
C LYS A 41 -33.06 4.85 -2.22
N SER A 42 -34.12 5.68 -2.25
CA SER A 42 -34.01 7.12 -2.01
C SER A 42 -33.74 7.48 -0.56
N GLN A 43 -33.83 6.52 0.34
CA GLN A 43 -33.62 6.69 1.78
C GLN A 43 -32.31 6.06 2.26
N ILE A 44 -31.49 5.53 1.33
CA ILE A 44 -30.16 4.99 1.62
C ILE A 44 -29.10 5.94 1.10
N ASP A 45 -28.17 6.29 1.97
CA ASP A 45 -27.00 7.09 1.66
C ASP A 45 -25.76 6.19 1.68
N PHE A 46 -25.08 6.08 0.52
CA PHE A 46 -23.85 5.33 0.38
C PHE A 46 -22.64 6.26 0.43
N SER A 47 -21.82 6.14 1.47
CA SER A 47 -20.52 6.80 1.56
C SER A 47 -19.44 5.85 1.06
N LEU A 48 -18.78 6.21 -0.03
CA LEU A 48 -17.68 5.43 -0.59
C LEU A 48 -16.34 6.03 -0.12
N ASN A 49 -15.69 5.34 0.78
CA ASN A 49 -14.41 5.72 1.35
C ASN A 49 -13.42 4.55 1.21
N PRO A 50 -13.00 4.21 -0.02
CA PRO A 50 -12.01 3.17 -0.23
C PRO A 50 -10.75 3.49 0.57
N ILE A 51 -10.07 2.45 1.06
CA ILE A 51 -8.86 2.60 1.85
C ILE A 51 -7.64 2.05 1.11
N SER A 52 -6.46 2.47 1.52
CA SER A 52 -5.19 1.89 1.15
C SER A 52 -4.24 1.90 2.34
N ASP A 53 -3.43 0.87 2.44
CA ASP A 53 -2.36 0.70 3.42
C ASP A 53 -0.98 1.16 2.88
N GLY A 54 -0.98 1.90 1.77
CA GLY A 54 0.23 2.34 1.07
C GLY A 54 0.72 1.36 0.00
N GLY A 55 -0.01 0.24 -0.21
CA GLY A 55 0.25 -0.73 -1.27
C GLY A 55 -0.54 -0.45 -2.55
N ASP A 56 -0.86 -1.54 -3.28
CA ASP A 56 -1.58 -1.48 -4.56
C ASP A 56 -2.88 -0.66 -4.48
N GLY A 57 -3.02 0.32 -5.39
CA GLY A 57 -4.19 1.20 -5.48
C GLY A 57 -4.11 2.45 -4.60
N PHE A 58 -2.95 2.74 -3.99
CA PHE A 58 -2.77 3.94 -3.17
C PHE A 58 -3.08 5.23 -3.94
N ILE A 59 -2.58 5.37 -5.17
CA ILE A 59 -2.85 6.54 -6.02
C ILE A 59 -4.35 6.65 -6.33
N SER A 60 -5.03 5.55 -6.66
CA SER A 60 -6.47 5.55 -6.94
C SER A 60 -7.28 6.05 -5.74
N VAL A 61 -6.91 5.65 -4.52
CA VAL A 61 -7.52 6.16 -3.29
C VAL A 61 -7.27 7.65 -3.13
N CYS A 62 -6.03 8.12 -3.32
CA CYS A 62 -5.69 9.53 -3.22
C CYS A 62 -6.45 10.38 -4.26
N GLN A 63 -6.60 9.88 -5.48
CA GLN A 63 -7.43 10.52 -6.51
C GLN A 63 -8.89 10.62 -6.07
N ARG A 64 -9.44 9.54 -5.51
CA ARG A 64 -10.84 9.47 -5.10
C ARG A 64 -11.14 10.35 -3.89
N VAL A 65 -10.26 10.34 -2.88
CA VAL A 65 -10.50 10.98 -1.58
C VAL A 65 -10.09 12.46 -1.60
N PHE A 66 -8.92 12.75 -2.16
CA PHE A 66 -8.38 14.12 -2.18
C PHE A 66 -8.65 14.86 -3.48
N GLY A 67 -8.99 14.17 -4.56
CA GLY A 67 -9.13 14.75 -5.89
C GLY A 67 -7.79 14.99 -6.58
N ALA A 68 -6.77 14.17 -6.27
CA ALA A 68 -5.46 14.26 -6.89
C ALA A 68 -5.54 14.02 -8.41
N GLU A 69 -4.87 14.87 -9.19
CA GLU A 69 -4.73 14.71 -10.63
C GLU A 69 -3.64 13.68 -10.94
N LEU A 70 -3.84 12.89 -11.98
CA LEU A 70 -2.86 11.91 -12.42
C LEU A 70 -1.84 12.55 -13.37
N LEU A 71 -0.58 12.51 -12.96
CA LEU A 71 0.57 12.89 -13.78
C LEU A 71 1.38 11.64 -14.12
N HIS A 72 2.25 11.74 -15.14
CA HIS A 72 3.11 10.63 -15.54
C HIS A 72 4.55 11.12 -15.73
N PHE A 73 5.48 10.36 -15.15
CA PHE A 73 6.91 10.65 -15.26
C PHE A 73 7.63 9.46 -15.91
N GLU A 74 8.55 9.76 -16.81
CA GLU A 74 9.35 8.73 -17.49
C GLU A 74 10.51 8.32 -16.60
N ILE A 75 10.52 7.04 -16.17
CA ILE A 75 11.55 6.47 -15.29
C ILE A 75 12.02 5.10 -15.80
N SER A 76 13.13 4.61 -15.28
CA SER A 76 13.67 3.28 -15.60
C SER A 76 12.87 2.17 -14.92
N THR A 77 12.73 1.05 -15.61
CA THR A 77 12.28 -0.20 -14.99
C THR A 77 13.32 -0.68 -13.97
N PRO A 78 12.89 -1.45 -12.92
CA PRO A 78 13.81 -1.89 -11.87
C PRO A 78 14.86 -2.94 -12.33
N TYR A 79 14.66 -3.58 -13.50
CA TYR A 79 15.42 -4.74 -13.95
C TYR A 79 16.30 -4.48 -15.17
N ASN A 80 16.12 -3.36 -15.85
CA ASN A 80 16.95 -2.93 -16.98
C ASN A 80 16.87 -1.39 -17.14
N GLU A 81 17.44 -0.85 -18.23
CA GLU A 81 17.42 0.59 -18.49
C GLU A 81 16.23 1.06 -19.35
N ASP A 82 15.30 0.17 -19.68
CA ASP A 82 14.10 0.53 -20.43
C ASP A 82 13.26 1.55 -19.65
N LYS A 83 12.69 2.50 -20.37
CA LYS A 83 11.86 3.55 -19.77
C LYS A 83 10.37 3.23 -19.87
N PHE A 84 9.62 3.64 -18.86
CA PHE A 84 8.17 3.61 -18.86
C PHE A 84 7.60 4.84 -18.15
N PHE A 85 6.32 5.10 -18.37
CA PHE A 85 5.61 6.20 -17.72
C PHE A 85 4.97 5.73 -16.41
N CYS A 86 5.52 6.19 -15.29
CA CYS A 86 5.01 5.93 -13.95
C CYS A 86 3.93 6.94 -13.57
N PRO A 87 2.75 6.50 -13.12
CA PRO A 87 1.72 7.40 -12.62
C PRO A 87 2.08 7.98 -11.25
N VAL A 88 1.69 9.22 -11.00
CA VAL A 88 1.78 9.93 -9.71
C VAL A 88 0.52 10.73 -9.50
N GLY A 89 0.01 10.80 -8.28
CA GLY A 89 -1.08 11.70 -7.92
C GLY A 89 -0.54 13.08 -7.52
N TYR A 90 -1.12 14.16 -8.05
CA TYR A 90 -0.82 15.52 -7.60
C TYR A 90 -2.08 16.21 -7.07
N PHE A 91 -2.06 16.60 -5.82
CA PHE A 91 -3.13 17.39 -5.21
C PHE A 91 -2.67 18.83 -5.03
N GLN A 92 -3.14 19.69 -5.93
CA GLN A 92 -2.67 21.07 -6.07
C GLN A 92 -2.98 21.93 -4.82
N ASP A 93 -4.14 21.73 -4.19
CA ASP A 93 -4.55 22.57 -3.05
C ASP A 93 -3.62 22.43 -1.84
N SER A 94 -3.09 21.22 -1.58
CA SER A 94 -2.10 20.97 -0.53
C SER A 94 -0.68 20.85 -1.06
N LYS A 95 -0.45 21.04 -2.36
CA LYS A 95 0.86 20.92 -3.02
C LYS A 95 1.53 19.58 -2.75
N THR A 96 0.73 18.51 -2.74
CA THR A 96 1.17 17.17 -2.33
C THR A 96 1.25 16.24 -3.53
N ILE A 97 2.38 15.54 -3.65
CA ILE A 97 2.59 14.42 -4.56
C ILE A 97 2.33 13.11 -3.81
N PHE A 98 1.57 12.22 -4.43
CA PHE A 98 1.35 10.85 -3.96
C PHE A 98 2.05 9.87 -4.90
N ILE A 99 2.96 9.05 -4.37
CA ILE A 99 3.71 8.03 -5.09
C ILE A 99 3.30 6.66 -4.56
N GLU A 100 2.99 5.74 -5.46
CA GLU A 100 2.77 4.34 -5.15
C GLU A 100 4.02 3.54 -5.55
N SER A 101 4.74 2.99 -4.57
CA SER A 101 5.97 2.24 -4.84
C SER A 101 5.72 0.99 -5.71
N ALA A 102 4.53 0.40 -5.63
CA ALA A 102 4.11 -0.73 -6.45
C ALA A 102 4.00 -0.39 -7.94
N GLU A 103 3.76 0.88 -8.31
CA GLU A 103 3.75 1.36 -9.70
C GLU A 103 5.17 1.58 -10.26
N ILE A 104 6.21 1.58 -9.41
CA ILE A 104 7.60 1.75 -9.82
C ILE A 104 8.31 0.39 -9.91
N PHE A 105 8.19 -0.43 -8.86
CA PHE A 105 8.92 -1.67 -8.72
C PHE A 105 8.11 -2.79 -8.03
N GLY A 106 6.78 -2.76 -8.20
CA GLY A 106 5.92 -3.84 -7.75
C GLY A 106 6.08 -5.11 -8.57
N LEU A 107 5.66 -6.25 -8.00
CA LEU A 107 5.74 -7.55 -8.69
C LEU A 107 4.93 -7.58 -10.01
N LYS A 108 3.89 -6.75 -10.14
CA LYS A 108 3.14 -6.59 -11.39
C LYS A 108 3.94 -5.91 -12.52
N ILE A 109 4.93 -5.08 -12.16
CA ILE A 109 5.80 -4.37 -13.12
C ILE A 109 6.98 -5.24 -13.55
N ILE A 110 7.43 -6.16 -12.68
CA ILE A 110 8.61 -6.99 -12.91
C ILE A 110 8.17 -8.31 -13.56
N PRO A 111 8.53 -8.58 -14.83
CA PRO A 111 8.29 -9.87 -15.47
C PRO A 111 8.92 -11.03 -14.69
N ASP A 112 8.30 -12.20 -14.72
CA ASP A 112 8.72 -13.36 -13.91
C ASP A 112 10.19 -13.72 -14.11
N GLU A 113 10.70 -13.62 -15.35
CA GLU A 113 12.10 -13.90 -15.71
C GLU A 113 13.10 -12.93 -15.07
N PHE A 114 12.67 -11.75 -14.62
CA PHE A 114 13.50 -10.75 -13.96
C PHE A 114 13.26 -10.65 -12.45
N ARG A 115 12.36 -11.45 -11.90
CA ARG A 115 12.06 -11.48 -10.45
C ARG A 115 13.19 -12.10 -9.65
N ASN A 116 14.27 -11.34 -9.49
CA ASN A 116 15.35 -11.68 -8.58
C ASN A 116 15.85 -10.41 -7.87
N PRO A 117 15.50 -10.19 -6.60
CA PRO A 117 15.76 -8.94 -5.88
C PRO A 117 17.25 -8.65 -5.65
N ILE A 118 18.16 -9.63 -5.83
CA ILE A 118 19.60 -9.40 -5.73
C ILE A 118 20.17 -8.68 -6.96
N GLN A 119 19.41 -8.58 -8.06
CA GLN A 119 19.84 -8.04 -9.35
C GLN A 119 19.02 -6.84 -9.84
N ILE A 120 18.03 -6.40 -9.08
CA ILE A 120 17.14 -5.30 -9.45
C ILE A 120 17.31 -4.11 -8.53
N SER A 121 16.90 -2.93 -8.99
CA SER A 121 17.27 -1.64 -8.41
C SER A 121 16.07 -0.74 -8.18
N SER A 122 16.13 0.06 -7.12
CA SER A 122 15.21 1.15 -6.82
C SER A 122 15.47 2.44 -7.62
N LYS A 123 16.33 2.41 -8.63
CA LYS A 123 16.74 3.58 -9.43
C LYS A 123 15.58 4.42 -9.93
N GLY A 124 14.50 3.80 -10.39
CA GLY A 124 13.32 4.49 -10.88
C GLY A 124 12.70 5.47 -9.86
N LEU A 125 12.74 5.15 -8.57
CA LEU A 125 12.28 6.08 -7.53
C LEU A 125 13.22 7.29 -7.41
N GLY A 126 14.53 7.07 -7.48
CA GLY A 126 15.51 8.17 -7.50
C GLY A 126 15.29 9.10 -8.69
N GLU A 127 15.08 8.55 -9.89
CA GLU A 127 14.78 9.34 -11.10
C GLU A 127 13.48 10.15 -10.97
N LEU A 128 12.45 9.58 -10.35
CA LEU A 128 11.21 10.28 -10.07
C LEU A 128 11.43 11.44 -9.09
N LEU A 129 12.09 11.18 -7.96
CA LEU A 129 12.38 12.21 -6.95
C LEU A 129 13.25 13.35 -7.53
N LEU A 130 14.22 13.03 -8.40
CA LEU A 130 15.03 14.04 -9.08
C LEU A 130 14.20 14.90 -10.02
N GLN A 131 13.27 14.31 -10.79
CA GLN A 131 12.38 15.07 -11.68
C GLN A 131 11.42 15.98 -10.89
N LEU A 132 10.93 15.53 -9.72
CA LEU A 132 10.11 16.35 -8.83
C LEU A 132 10.93 17.51 -8.23
N TYR A 133 12.16 17.24 -7.82
CA TYR A 133 13.11 18.25 -7.36
C TYR A 133 13.33 19.33 -8.43
N ASP A 134 13.72 18.92 -9.64
CA ASP A 134 13.95 19.84 -10.76
C ASP A 134 12.71 20.64 -11.12
N SER A 135 11.53 20.01 -11.08
CA SER A 135 10.25 20.68 -11.37
C SER A 135 9.92 21.75 -10.32
N THR A 136 10.26 21.51 -9.06
CA THR A 136 10.04 22.46 -7.97
C THR A 136 11.04 23.61 -8.04
N GLU A 137 12.33 23.33 -8.19
CA GLU A 137 13.39 24.35 -8.26
C GLU A 137 13.22 25.28 -9.49
N ASN A 138 12.75 24.73 -10.61
CA ASN A 138 12.48 25.52 -11.81
C ASN A 138 11.10 26.22 -11.81
N GLY A 139 10.31 26.09 -10.74
CA GLY A 139 8.98 26.70 -10.61
C GLY A 139 7.94 26.14 -11.58
N ILE A 140 8.14 24.93 -12.09
CA ILE A 140 7.18 24.22 -12.96
C ILE A 140 6.04 23.65 -12.13
N MET A 141 6.36 23.08 -10.96
CA MET A 141 5.40 22.57 -9.99
C MET A 141 5.65 23.20 -8.62
N ASP A 142 4.59 23.40 -7.87
CA ASP A 142 4.67 23.90 -6.49
C ASP A 142 4.42 22.70 -5.55
N ILE A 143 5.52 22.06 -5.08
CA ILE A 143 5.47 20.86 -4.27
C ILE A 143 6.00 21.19 -2.86
N GLU A 144 5.18 20.94 -1.84
CA GLU A 144 5.56 21.08 -0.43
C GLU A 144 5.69 19.70 0.25
N ASN A 145 4.93 18.70 -0.20
CA ASN A 145 4.91 17.37 0.38
C ASN A 145 4.98 16.27 -0.67
N VAL A 146 5.72 15.21 -0.38
CA VAL A 146 5.76 13.97 -1.17
C VAL A 146 5.40 12.82 -0.22
N ILE A 147 4.27 12.17 -0.47
CA ILE A 147 3.79 11.03 0.32
C ILE A 147 3.97 9.76 -0.50
N ILE A 148 4.76 8.82 0.03
CA ILE A 148 5.11 7.58 -0.67
C ILE A 148 4.45 6.41 0.05
N GLY A 149 3.51 5.74 -0.62
CA GLY A 149 2.98 4.46 -0.16
C GLY A 149 4.01 3.34 -0.39
N ILE A 150 4.48 2.72 0.69
CA ILE A 150 5.52 1.68 0.65
C ILE A 150 4.90 0.31 0.88
N GLY A 151 4.35 -0.26 -0.16
CA GLY A 151 3.77 -1.61 -0.17
C GLY A 151 3.89 -2.27 -1.54
N GLY A 152 3.67 -3.58 -1.62
CA GLY A 152 3.63 -4.32 -2.88
C GLY A 152 4.94 -4.39 -3.68
N THR A 153 6.10 -4.16 -3.05
CA THR A 153 7.39 -4.03 -3.74
C THR A 153 8.06 -5.37 -4.07
N GLY A 154 8.68 -5.47 -5.26
CA GLY A 154 9.49 -6.61 -5.69
C GLY A 154 11.00 -6.46 -5.45
N ILE A 155 11.48 -5.29 -5.04
CA ILE A 155 12.91 -5.00 -4.82
C ILE A 155 13.36 -5.29 -3.38
N ASN A 156 14.71 -5.41 -3.19
CA ASN A 156 15.33 -5.56 -1.87
C ASN A 156 16.79 -5.06 -1.94
N ASP A 157 16.95 -3.75 -2.22
CA ASP A 157 18.24 -3.12 -2.50
C ASP A 157 18.66 -2.04 -1.50
N LEU A 158 17.99 -2.00 -0.32
CA LEU A 158 18.24 -1.00 0.72
C LEU A 158 18.10 0.45 0.20
N GLY A 159 17.38 0.67 -0.90
CA GLY A 159 17.25 1.98 -1.54
C GLY A 159 18.54 2.54 -2.15
N MET A 160 19.58 1.74 -2.26
CA MET A 160 20.88 2.21 -2.79
C MET A 160 20.78 2.58 -4.27
N GLY A 161 19.97 1.86 -5.06
CA GLY A 161 19.71 2.24 -6.45
C GLY A 161 19.02 3.60 -6.58
N MET A 162 18.13 3.96 -5.66
CA MET A 162 17.55 5.31 -5.59
C MET A 162 18.65 6.35 -5.36
N MET A 163 19.59 6.08 -4.45
CA MET A 163 20.68 6.99 -4.11
C MET A 163 21.75 7.10 -5.22
N GLU A 164 21.92 6.07 -6.07
CA GLU A 164 22.80 6.12 -7.24
C GLU A 164 22.46 7.29 -8.17
N VAL A 165 21.19 7.62 -8.34
CA VAL A 165 20.73 8.73 -9.18
C VAL A 165 21.25 10.09 -8.69
N PHE A 166 21.44 10.22 -7.39
CA PHE A 166 21.96 11.44 -6.77
C PHE A 166 23.49 11.45 -6.68
N GLY A 167 24.17 10.38 -7.12
CA GLY A 167 25.63 10.30 -7.15
C GLY A 167 26.24 9.41 -6.07
N LEU A 168 25.47 8.50 -5.44
CA LEU A 168 26.05 7.46 -4.61
C LEU A 168 26.86 6.50 -5.49
N GLU A 169 28.09 6.20 -5.09
CA GLU A 169 29.00 5.30 -5.81
C GLU A 169 29.61 4.28 -4.86
N PHE A 170 29.73 3.05 -5.34
CA PHE A 170 30.38 1.93 -4.65
C PHE A 170 31.74 1.60 -5.27
N TYR A 171 32.71 1.30 -4.41
CA TYR A 171 34.04 0.89 -4.83
C TYR A 171 34.52 -0.36 -4.08
N ASP A 172 35.25 -1.24 -4.80
CA ASP A 172 35.93 -2.38 -4.20
C ASP A 172 37.21 -1.94 -3.50
N LYS A 173 37.90 -2.87 -2.85
CA LYS A 173 39.19 -2.65 -2.16
C LYS A 173 40.35 -2.21 -3.05
N LYS A 174 40.17 -2.21 -4.37
CA LYS A 174 41.17 -1.74 -5.36
C LYS A 174 40.75 -0.42 -6.00
N ASP A 175 39.76 0.26 -5.42
CA ASP A 175 39.15 1.45 -5.99
C ASP A 175 38.52 1.24 -7.38
N ASN A 176 38.09 0.02 -7.73
CA ASN A 176 37.30 -0.20 -8.94
C ASN A 176 35.84 0.10 -8.62
N PRO A 177 35.09 0.79 -9.50
CA PRO A 177 33.67 1.03 -9.31
C PRO A 177 32.88 -0.28 -9.40
N LEU A 178 31.85 -0.41 -8.54
CA LEU A 178 30.90 -1.52 -8.52
C LEU A 178 29.50 -1.02 -8.92
N GLU A 179 28.74 -1.87 -9.59
CA GLU A 179 27.31 -1.61 -9.80
C GLU A 179 26.59 -1.52 -8.44
N VAL A 180 25.71 -0.56 -8.29
CA VAL A 180 24.91 -0.35 -7.06
C VAL A 180 23.74 -1.34 -7.03
N LEU A 181 24.08 -2.61 -6.82
CA LEU A 181 23.15 -3.74 -6.76
C LEU A 181 23.45 -4.64 -5.56
N PRO A 182 22.44 -5.29 -4.95
CA PRO A 182 22.61 -6.15 -3.76
C PRO A 182 23.64 -7.28 -3.95
N LYS A 183 23.78 -7.81 -5.17
CA LYS A 183 24.79 -8.85 -5.48
C LYS A 183 26.24 -8.43 -5.16
N ASN A 184 26.50 -7.11 -5.13
CA ASN A 184 27.84 -6.53 -4.93
C ASN A 184 28.06 -6.01 -3.50
N PHE A 185 27.04 -5.91 -2.66
CA PHE A 185 27.11 -5.25 -1.34
C PHE A 185 28.25 -5.76 -0.47
N LEU A 186 28.49 -7.07 -0.44
CA LEU A 186 29.60 -7.67 0.33
C LEU A 186 31.01 -7.38 -0.24
N GLN A 187 31.11 -6.74 -1.40
CA GLN A 187 32.39 -6.39 -2.03
C GLN A 187 32.72 -4.90 -1.88
N VAL A 188 31.77 -4.13 -1.32
CA VAL A 188 31.93 -2.69 -1.13
C VAL A 188 32.91 -2.45 0.01
N GLU A 189 33.91 -1.61 -0.23
CA GLU A 189 34.94 -1.21 0.75
C GLU A 189 35.01 0.32 0.88
N LYS A 190 34.22 1.03 0.06
CA LYS A 190 34.10 2.47 0.10
C LYS A 190 32.81 2.91 -0.57
N ILE A 191 32.11 3.83 0.10
CA ILE A 191 30.91 4.46 -0.43
C ILE A 191 31.15 5.97 -0.55
N VAL A 192 30.83 6.53 -1.71
CA VAL A 192 30.72 7.98 -1.89
C VAL A 192 29.26 8.33 -1.68
N VAL A 193 28.98 9.14 -0.66
CA VAL A 193 27.62 9.53 -0.31
C VAL A 193 27.37 10.96 -0.77
N PRO A 194 26.32 11.20 -1.60
CA PRO A 194 25.96 12.55 -2.01
C PRO A 194 25.25 13.32 -0.88
N GLU A 195 25.42 14.63 -0.85
CA GLU A 195 24.52 15.51 -0.11
C GLU A 195 23.33 15.90 -0.97
N VAL A 196 22.13 15.56 -0.52
CA VAL A 196 20.88 15.89 -1.20
C VAL A 196 19.92 16.54 -0.21
N ASN A 197 19.41 17.71 -0.55
CA ASN A 197 18.39 18.40 0.23
C ASN A 197 17.20 18.71 -0.67
N PHE A 198 16.05 18.10 -0.38
CA PHE A 198 14.83 18.39 -1.11
C PHE A 198 14.14 19.67 -0.61
N PRO A 199 13.48 20.44 -1.49
CA PRO A 199 12.68 21.60 -1.11
C PRO A 199 11.30 21.21 -0.54
N PHE A 200 10.99 19.93 -0.47
CA PHE A 200 9.73 19.37 0.00
C PHE A 200 9.96 18.34 1.11
N HIS A 201 8.94 18.17 1.93
CA HIS A 201 8.91 17.15 2.97
C HIS A 201 8.56 15.77 2.37
N ILE A 202 9.21 14.70 2.86
CA ILE A 202 8.91 13.33 2.45
C ILE A 202 8.28 12.57 3.62
N GLU A 203 7.13 11.97 3.38
CA GLU A 203 6.43 11.09 4.30
C GLU A 203 6.23 9.71 3.66
N MET A 204 6.38 8.66 4.44
CA MET A 204 6.20 7.28 4.01
C MET A 204 5.00 6.66 4.71
N ILE A 205 4.08 6.07 3.93
CA ILE A 205 3.00 5.25 4.50
C ILE A 205 3.45 3.80 4.47
N ILE A 206 3.59 3.18 5.66
CA ILE A 206 4.06 1.82 5.85
C ILE A 206 3.01 0.97 6.58
N ASP A 207 2.89 -0.30 6.20
CA ASP A 207 1.95 -1.27 6.81
C ASP A 207 2.68 -2.35 7.64
N VAL A 208 4.01 -2.32 7.69
CA VAL A 208 4.81 -3.34 8.37
C VAL A 208 5.74 -2.73 9.41
N GLU A 209 5.80 -3.37 10.58
CA GLU A 209 6.72 -3.01 11.68
C GLU A 209 8.03 -3.82 11.61
N ASN A 210 8.25 -4.57 10.54
CA ASN A 210 9.44 -5.39 10.39
C ASN A 210 10.70 -4.53 10.40
N PRO A 211 11.72 -4.89 11.21
CA PRO A 211 13.00 -4.18 11.20
C PRO A 211 13.73 -4.39 9.87
N LEU A 212 14.75 -3.59 9.61
CA LEU A 212 15.57 -3.74 8.43
C LEU A 212 16.35 -5.06 8.44
N LEU A 213 16.96 -5.40 9.58
CA LEU A 213 17.80 -6.57 9.79
C LEU A 213 17.18 -7.58 10.77
N GLY A 214 17.71 -8.79 10.78
CA GLY A 214 17.31 -9.88 11.68
C GLY A 214 16.35 -10.87 11.05
N ILE A 215 15.94 -11.89 11.82
CA ILE A 215 15.10 -13.01 11.32
C ILE A 215 13.75 -12.55 10.74
N ASN A 216 13.24 -11.43 11.22
CA ASN A 216 12.02 -10.80 10.72
C ASN A 216 12.34 -9.58 9.82
N GLY A 217 13.59 -9.41 9.41
CA GLY A 217 14.04 -8.27 8.62
C GLY A 217 13.64 -8.35 7.14
N ALA A 218 13.93 -7.26 6.42
CA ALA A 218 13.56 -7.10 5.02
C ALA A 218 13.98 -8.26 4.13
N SER A 219 15.22 -8.76 4.31
CA SER A 219 15.76 -9.83 3.45
C SER A 219 15.24 -11.21 3.87
N LEU A 220 15.35 -11.57 5.14
CA LEU A 220 15.02 -12.93 5.59
C LEU A 220 13.51 -13.21 5.62
N ALA A 221 12.68 -12.19 5.84
CA ALA A 221 11.22 -12.37 5.88
C ALA A 221 10.55 -12.26 4.50
N PHE A 222 11.12 -11.49 3.57
CA PHE A 222 10.37 -11.10 2.36
C PHE A 222 11.10 -11.39 1.04
N ALA A 223 12.41 -11.66 1.01
CA ALA A 223 13.13 -11.79 -0.26
C ALA A 223 12.70 -13.03 -1.07
N GLU A 224 12.35 -14.13 -0.43
CA GLU A 224 11.90 -15.35 -1.13
C GLU A 224 10.61 -15.11 -1.93
N GLN A 225 9.63 -14.42 -1.36
CA GLN A 225 8.38 -14.07 -2.10
C GLN A 225 8.62 -13.11 -3.26
N LYS A 226 9.79 -12.45 -3.30
CA LYS A 226 10.24 -11.56 -4.37
C LYS A 226 11.09 -12.28 -5.41
N GLY A 227 11.32 -13.58 -5.26
CA GLY A 227 12.04 -14.43 -6.21
C GLY A 227 13.48 -14.77 -5.83
N ALA A 228 13.95 -14.41 -4.62
CA ALA A 228 15.26 -14.82 -4.14
C ALA A 228 15.28 -16.28 -3.66
N THR A 229 16.43 -16.94 -3.78
CA THR A 229 16.71 -18.17 -3.05
C THR A 229 17.03 -17.87 -1.58
N ASP A 230 16.96 -18.89 -0.71
CA ASP A 230 17.34 -18.78 0.71
C ASP A 230 18.81 -18.32 0.89
N GLU A 231 19.73 -18.77 0.02
CA GLU A 231 21.11 -18.31 0.01
C GLU A 231 21.24 -16.83 -0.36
N GLU A 232 20.51 -16.37 -1.38
CA GLU A 232 20.48 -14.96 -1.79
C GLU A 232 19.85 -14.07 -0.71
N ALA A 233 18.78 -14.53 -0.02
CA ALA A 233 18.20 -13.81 1.10
C ALA A 233 19.22 -13.60 2.24
N LYS A 234 19.98 -14.64 2.59
CA LYS A 234 21.08 -14.56 3.57
C LYS A 234 22.25 -13.70 3.10
N GLN A 235 22.53 -13.69 1.80
CA GLN A 235 23.55 -12.81 1.22
C GLN A 235 23.11 -11.34 1.33
N MET A 236 21.87 -11.03 0.99
CA MET A 236 21.32 -9.67 1.10
C MET A 236 21.29 -9.20 2.55
N GLU A 237 20.88 -10.05 3.50
CA GLU A 237 20.90 -9.73 4.93
C GLU A 237 22.31 -9.29 5.40
N LYS A 238 23.33 -10.08 5.06
CA LYS A 238 24.72 -9.72 5.37
C LYS A 238 25.18 -8.49 4.61
N GLY A 239 24.72 -8.34 3.36
CA GLY A 239 25.03 -7.19 2.52
C GLY A 239 24.45 -5.90 3.11
N PHE A 240 23.22 -5.93 3.62
CA PHE A 240 22.62 -4.77 4.28
C PHE A 240 23.40 -4.35 5.52
N ALA A 241 23.72 -5.32 6.40
CA ALA A 241 24.55 -5.04 7.57
C ALA A 241 25.90 -4.42 7.17
N HIS A 242 26.56 -4.98 6.17
CA HIS A 242 27.84 -4.47 5.67
C HIS A 242 27.75 -3.04 5.09
N ILE A 243 26.71 -2.75 4.30
CA ILE A 243 26.48 -1.37 3.77
C ILE A 243 26.23 -0.38 4.91
N LEU A 244 25.46 -0.75 5.93
CA LEU A 244 25.22 0.13 7.08
C LEU A 244 26.53 0.39 7.86
N ASP A 245 27.40 -0.62 8.00
CA ASP A 245 28.71 -0.45 8.63
C ASP A 245 29.62 0.48 7.82
N GLU A 246 29.67 0.32 6.47
CA GLU A 246 30.43 1.21 5.58
C GLU A 246 29.87 2.64 5.52
N LEU A 247 28.58 2.83 5.80
CA LEU A 247 27.93 4.14 5.97
C LEU A 247 28.13 4.72 7.37
N GLU A 248 28.82 4.01 8.27
CA GLU A 248 29.05 4.40 9.67
C GLU A 248 27.73 4.66 10.45
N VAL A 249 26.64 3.95 10.11
CA VAL A 249 25.38 4.05 10.84
C VAL A 249 25.51 3.36 12.20
N ASP A 250 25.27 4.09 13.29
CA ASP A 250 25.36 3.54 14.63
C ASP A 250 24.28 2.49 14.95
N GLU A 251 24.57 1.57 15.90
CA GLU A 251 23.69 0.46 16.24
C GLU A 251 22.27 0.90 16.66
N VAL A 252 22.14 2.00 17.38
CA VAL A 252 20.84 2.52 17.86
C VAL A 252 20.00 2.98 16.67
N THR A 253 20.63 3.65 15.71
CA THR A 253 19.98 4.07 14.46
C THR A 253 19.58 2.83 13.64
N GLN A 254 20.48 1.84 13.50
CA GLN A 254 20.18 0.60 12.78
C GLN A 254 18.97 -0.14 13.34
N GLU A 255 18.84 -0.25 14.67
CA GLU A 255 17.69 -0.88 15.34
C GLU A 255 16.35 -0.16 15.06
N GLY A 256 16.39 1.15 14.75
CA GLY A 256 15.22 1.97 14.44
C GLY A 256 14.86 2.04 12.96
N LEU A 257 15.55 1.28 12.07
CA LEU A 257 15.29 1.28 10.64
C LEU A 257 14.23 0.25 10.25
N SER A 258 13.26 0.71 9.45
CA SER A 258 12.21 -0.14 8.90
C SER A 258 12.70 -0.95 7.69
N GLY A 259 12.30 -2.23 7.62
CA GLY A 259 12.51 -3.09 6.46
C GLY A 259 11.49 -2.91 5.33
N ALA A 260 10.53 -2.00 5.50
CA ALA A 260 9.50 -1.77 4.51
C ALA A 260 10.08 -1.41 3.14
N GLY A 261 9.45 -1.94 2.08
CA GLY A 261 9.89 -1.73 0.71
C GLY A 261 11.25 -2.32 0.37
N GLY A 262 11.71 -3.36 1.10
CA GLY A 262 13.05 -3.94 0.89
C GLY A 262 14.19 -2.98 1.27
N GLY A 263 13.95 -2.16 2.31
CA GLY A 263 14.89 -1.17 2.84
C GLY A 263 14.75 0.23 2.23
N ILE A 264 13.79 0.47 1.32
CA ILE A 264 13.49 1.83 0.82
C ILE A 264 13.16 2.78 1.97
N ALA A 265 12.34 2.33 2.94
CA ALA A 265 11.99 3.16 4.09
C ALA A 265 13.23 3.55 4.91
N ALA A 266 14.16 2.61 5.11
CA ALA A 266 15.43 2.89 5.78
C ALA A 266 16.26 3.95 5.03
N ALA A 267 16.39 3.81 3.71
CA ALA A 267 17.14 4.79 2.90
C ALA A 267 16.49 6.19 2.93
N LEU A 268 15.18 6.28 2.74
CA LEU A 268 14.45 7.56 2.80
C LEU A 268 14.62 8.25 4.15
N LYS A 269 14.63 7.47 5.23
CA LYS A 269 14.89 7.99 6.58
C LYS A 269 16.33 8.45 6.76
N LEU A 270 17.31 7.63 6.37
CA LEU A 270 18.74 7.92 6.54
C LEU A 270 19.21 9.11 5.72
N PHE A 271 18.83 9.18 4.44
CA PHE A 271 19.37 10.16 3.51
C PHE A 271 18.52 11.42 3.39
N PHE A 272 17.20 11.34 3.62
CA PHE A 272 16.29 12.46 3.40
C PHE A 272 15.46 12.84 4.64
N ASN A 273 15.73 12.21 5.80
CA ASN A 273 15.01 12.44 7.05
C ASN A 273 13.48 12.31 6.88
N ALA A 274 13.03 11.36 6.04
CA ALA A 274 11.63 11.14 5.77
C ALA A 274 10.88 10.66 7.02
N GLU A 275 9.64 11.12 7.20
CA GLU A 275 8.77 10.70 8.30
C GLU A 275 8.08 9.36 7.97
N GLU A 276 7.94 8.51 9.00
CA GLU A 276 7.20 7.26 8.92
C GLU A 276 5.80 7.45 9.51
N THR A 277 4.77 7.20 8.72
CA THR A 277 3.37 7.13 9.17
C THR A 277 2.82 5.74 8.92
N PHE A 278 2.30 5.10 9.97
CA PHE A 278 1.67 3.80 9.84
C PHE A 278 0.33 3.91 9.10
N ALA A 279 0.01 2.89 8.32
CA ALA A 279 -1.22 2.82 7.51
C ALA A 279 -2.49 3.03 8.35
N ASP A 280 -2.52 2.56 9.60
CA ASP A 280 -3.64 2.74 10.49
C ASP A 280 -3.89 4.23 10.85
N LYS A 281 -2.83 5.00 11.07
CA LYS A 281 -2.92 6.44 11.27
C LYS A 281 -3.40 7.15 10.01
N PHE A 282 -2.81 6.83 8.85
CA PHE A 282 -3.23 7.40 7.57
C PHE A 282 -4.72 7.14 7.28
N ILE A 283 -5.18 5.90 7.47
CA ILE A 283 -6.59 5.52 7.25
C ILE A 283 -7.53 6.30 8.19
N ARG A 284 -7.17 6.43 9.47
CA ARG A 284 -8.03 7.14 10.44
C ARG A 284 -8.04 8.64 10.24
N GLU A 285 -6.86 9.25 10.11
CA GLU A 285 -6.71 10.71 10.17
C GLU A 285 -6.85 11.36 8.80
N GLU A 286 -6.17 10.82 7.77
CA GLU A 286 -6.18 11.40 6.42
C GLU A 286 -7.40 10.94 5.61
N LEU A 287 -7.69 9.63 5.60
CA LEU A 287 -8.88 9.11 4.93
C LEU A 287 -10.17 9.29 5.77
N LYS A 288 -10.04 9.79 7.01
CA LYS A 288 -11.15 10.11 7.94
C LYS A 288 -12.08 8.92 8.24
N ILE A 289 -11.51 7.72 8.26
CA ILE A 289 -12.24 6.52 8.64
C ILE A 289 -12.29 6.41 10.16
N HIS A 290 -13.24 7.15 10.74
CA HIS A 290 -13.46 7.16 12.18
C HIS A 290 -14.96 7.30 12.50
N PRO A 291 -15.50 6.57 13.51
CA PRO A 291 -16.91 6.62 13.86
C PRO A 291 -17.43 8.02 14.24
N GLU A 292 -16.57 8.86 14.84
CA GLU A 292 -16.94 10.23 15.21
C GLU A 292 -17.20 11.10 13.99
N ASN A 293 -16.58 10.77 12.85
CA ASN A 293 -16.78 11.49 11.59
C ASN A 293 -17.95 10.95 10.77
N SER A 294 -18.47 9.76 11.13
CA SER A 294 -19.47 9.05 10.34
C SER A 294 -20.56 8.44 11.24
N ASN A 295 -21.74 9.04 11.26
CA ASN A 295 -22.91 8.42 11.91
C ASN A 295 -23.54 7.41 10.94
N VAL A 296 -22.97 6.20 10.86
CA VAL A 296 -23.38 5.15 9.92
C VAL A 296 -24.21 4.06 10.60
N ASP A 297 -25.09 3.44 9.84
CA ASP A 297 -25.97 2.36 10.29
C ASP A 297 -25.41 0.98 9.93
N MET A 298 -24.47 0.92 8.99
CA MET A 298 -23.80 -0.30 8.55
C MET A 298 -22.45 0.05 7.91
N VAL A 299 -21.48 -0.84 8.09
CA VAL A 299 -20.18 -0.80 7.40
C VAL A 299 -20.04 -2.02 6.48
N ILE A 300 -19.53 -1.79 5.29
CA ILE A 300 -19.07 -2.83 4.36
C ILE A 300 -17.61 -2.57 4.07
N THR A 301 -16.77 -3.52 4.44
CA THR A 301 -15.32 -3.46 4.23
C THR A 301 -14.84 -4.81 3.70
N GLY A 302 -13.55 -4.95 3.45
CA GLY A 302 -12.98 -6.23 3.00
C GLY A 302 -11.67 -6.06 2.26
N GLU A 303 -11.08 -7.19 1.90
CA GLU A 303 -9.82 -7.27 1.14
C GLU A 303 -9.69 -8.63 0.46
N GLY A 304 -8.68 -8.81 -0.41
CA GLY A 304 -8.52 -10.05 -1.18
C GLY A 304 -8.34 -11.31 -0.33
N LYS A 305 -7.60 -11.22 0.79
CA LYS A 305 -7.33 -12.37 1.68
C LYS A 305 -7.48 -11.96 3.13
N LEU A 306 -8.33 -12.67 3.86
CA LEU A 306 -8.49 -12.51 5.29
C LEU A 306 -7.68 -13.62 6.00
N ASP A 307 -6.62 -13.25 6.68
CA ASP A 307 -5.76 -14.17 7.43
C ASP A 307 -5.33 -13.59 8.77
N THR A 308 -4.44 -14.30 9.48
CA THR A 308 -3.94 -13.87 10.79
C THR A 308 -3.15 -12.55 10.75
N GLN A 309 -2.55 -12.17 9.62
CA GLN A 309 -1.85 -10.89 9.47
C GLN A 309 -2.85 -9.74 9.38
N THR A 310 -3.96 -9.93 8.66
CA THR A 310 -5.06 -8.98 8.62
C THR A 310 -5.56 -8.63 10.02
N LEU A 311 -5.69 -9.64 10.90
CA LEU A 311 -6.15 -9.47 12.28
C LEU A 311 -5.20 -8.63 13.16
N MET A 312 -3.96 -8.43 12.74
CA MET A 312 -2.96 -7.60 13.43
C MET A 312 -3.12 -6.09 13.13
N ASN A 313 -4.35 -5.62 12.93
CA ASN A 313 -4.68 -4.22 12.65
C ASN A 313 -4.13 -3.73 11.30
N LYS A 314 -4.19 -4.59 10.27
CA LYS A 314 -3.76 -4.29 8.90
C LYS A 314 -4.94 -4.19 7.95
N GLY A 315 -4.72 -3.50 6.84
CA GLY A 315 -5.69 -3.41 5.74
C GLY A 315 -7.11 -3.07 6.20
N ALA A 316 -8.10 -3.82 5.70
CA ALA A 316 -9.51 -3.61 5.99
C ALA A 316 -9.89 -3.86 7.46
N PHE A 317 -9.05 -4.56 8.24
CA PHE A 317 -9.34 -4.81 9.65
C PHE A 317 -9.21 -3.57 10.54
N ILE A 318 -8.49 -2.55 10.09
CA ILE A 318 -8.46 -1.22 10.71
C ILE A 318 -9.89 -0.65 10.77
N VAL A 319 -10.63 -0.76 9.66
CA VAL A 319 -12.04 -0.32 9.60
C VAL A 319 -12.91 -1.13 10.56
N VAL A 320 -12.71 -2.45 10.62
CA VAL A 320 -13.42 -3.32 11.58
C VAL A 320 -13.18 -2.85 13.00
N ASN A 321 -11.92 -2.62 13.40
CA ASN A 321 -11.55 -2.23 14.76
C ASN A 321 -12.14 -0.87 15.16
N GLU A 322 -12.28 0.05 14.22
CA GLU A 322 -12.90 1.37 14.48
C GLU A 322 -14.42 1.25 14.77
N PHE A 323 -15.14 0.43 14.01
CA PHE A 323 -16.61 0.39 14.08
C PHE A 323 -17.17 -0.73 14.96
N ALA A 324 -16.44 -1.82 15.21
CA ALA A 324 -16.88 -2.94 16.05
C ALA A 324 -17.24 -2.48 17.48
N LYS A 325 -16.44 -1.56 18.04
CA LYS A 325 -16.66 -1.02 19.40
C LYS A 325 -17.97 -0.27 19.57
N GLN A 326 -18.61 0.14 18.48
CA GLN A 326 -19.87 0.91 18.47
C GLN A 326 -21.09 0.05 18.13
N ASN A 327 -20.93 -1.27 18.07
CA ASN A 327 -21.99 -2.21 17.69
C ASN A 327 -22.63 -1.91 16.33
N VAL A 328 -21.91 -1.26 15.43
CA VAL A 328 -22.35 -1.07 14.05
C VAL A 328 -22.23 -2.41 13.31
N PRO A 329 -23.28 -2.88 12.62
CA PRO A 329 -23.19 -4.09 11.80
C PRO A 329 -22.13 -3.96 10.71
N ILE A 330 -21.21 -4.94 10.63
CA ILE A 330 -20.12 -4.96 9.69
C ILE A 330 -20.27 -6.17 8.77
N HIS A 331 -20.20 -5.95 7.46
CA HIS A 331 -19.99 -7.01 6.48
C HIS A 331 -18.58 -6.95 5.95
N PHE A 332 -17.82 -8.01 6.20
CA PHE A 332 -16.45 -8.14 5.70
C PHE A 332 -16.44 -9.07 4.48
N LEU A 333 -16.12 -8.52 3.31
CA LEU A 333 -15.96 -9.30 2.09
C LEU A 333 -14.49 -9.70 1.95
N CYS A 334 -14.22 -10.97 1.66
CA CYS A 334 -12.87 -11.42 1.31
C CYS A 334 -12.93 -12.34 0.08
N GLY A 335 -11.85 -12.38 -0.67
CA GLY A 335 -11.68 -13.35 -1.73
C GLY A 335 -11.63 -14.75 -1.15
N VAL A 336 -10.71 -14.96 -0.21
CA VAL A 336 -10.51 -16.19 0.57
C VAL A 336 -10.25 -15.86 2.04
N SER A 337 -10.56 -16.82 2.93
CA SER A 337 -10.23 -16.72 4.34
C SER A 337 -9.35 -17.90 4.77
N GLU A 338 -8.33 -17.65 5.61
CA GLU A 338 -7.41 -18.66 6.09
C GLU A 338 -7.19 -18.54 7.61
N GLY A 339 -7.12 -19.69 8.30
CA GLY A 339 -6.84 -19.78 9.73
C GLY A 339 -8.07 -19.62 10.63
N ASP A 340 -7.82 -19.61 11.94
CA ASP A 340 -8.87 -19.42 12.94
C ASP A 340 -9.16 -17.92 13.09
N LEU A 341 -10.29 -17.47 12.56
CA LEU A 341 -10.75 -16.09 12.65
C LEU A 341 -11.46 -15.86 13.99
N PRO A 342 -11.21 -14.73 14.69
CA PRO A 342 -11.94 -14.40 15.91
C PRO A 342 -13.41 -14.11 15.58
N GLU A 343 -14.31 -14.57 16.42
CA GLU A 343 -15.71 -14.17 16.38
C GLU A 343 -15.84 -12.72 16.86
N ILE A 344 -16.32 -11.82 15.98
CA ILE A 344 -16.69 -10.46 16.30
C ILE A 344 -18.20 -10.37 16.21
N GLU A 345 -18.88 -10.11 17.33
CA GLU A 345 -20.33 -10.24 17.50
C GLU A 345 -21.17 -9.53 16.42
N ASN A 346 -20.72 -8.39 15.95
CA ASN A 346 -21.42 -7.58 14.93
C ASN A 346 -20.83 -7.66 13.53
N MET A 347 -19.87 -8.58 13.27
CA MET A 347 -19.26 -8.78 11.96
C MET A 347 -19.75 -10.06 11.31
N LYS A 348 -20.04 -9.98 10.01
CA LYS A 348 -20.31 -11.14 9.14
C LYS A 348 -19.27 -11.19 8.05
N VAL A 349 -18.53 -12.30 7.97
CA VAL A 349 -17.59 -12.57 6.87
C VAL A 349 -18.35 -13.20 5.70
N LEU A 350 -18.06 -12.73 4.50
CA LEU A 350 -18.59 -13.23 3.24
C LEU A 350 -17.42 -13.56 2.31
N GLU A 351 -17.12 -14.84 2.16
CA GLU A 351 -16.03 -15.32 1.33
C GLU A 351 -16.51 -15.50 -0.11
N ILE A 352 -15.84 -14.81 -1.04
CA ILE A 352 -16.22 -14.79 -2.45
C ILE A 352 -15.91 -16.14 -3.12
N ALA A 353 -14.82 -16.79 -2.73
CA ALA A 353 -14.43 -18.09 -3.28
C ALA A 353 -15.51 -19.17 -3.08
N GLU A 354 -16.34 -19.06 -2.02
CA GLU A 354 -17.46 -20.00 -1.78
C GLU A 354 -18.51 -20.06 -2.93
N TYR A 355 -18.52 -19.05 -3.78
CA TYR A 355 -19.49 -18.96 -4.90
C TYR A 355 -18.97 -19.60 -6.20
N PHE A 356 -17.73 -20.10 -6.23
CA PHE A 356 -17.07 -20.61 -7.43
C PHE A 356 -16.46 -21.98 -7.20
N ASP A 357 -16.20 -22.70 -8.31
CA ASP A 357 -15.62 -24.04 -8.26
C ASP A 357 -14.09 -24.01 -8.03
N SER A 358 -13.43 -22.87 -8.28
CA SER A 358 -11.99 -22.69 -8.05
C SER A 358 -11.64 -21.26 -7.62
N PRO A 359 -10.50 -21.07 -6.89
CA PRO A 359 -10.00 -19.74 -6.55
C PRO A 359 -9.71 -18.87 -7.77
N GLU A 360 -9.17 -19.46 -8.86
CA GLU A 360 -8.86 -18.72 -10.09
C GLU A 360 -10.14 -18.18 -10.76
N ASP A 361 -11.25 -18.92 -10.65
CA ASP A 361 -12.55 -18.46 -11.15
C ASP A 361 -13.07 -17.27 -10.32
N SER A 362 -12.85 -17.26 -9.00
CA SER A 362 -13.27 -16.17 -8.14
C SER A 362 -12.48 -14.87 -8.44
N ILE A 363 -11.19 -14.98 -8.78
CA ILE A 363 -10.35 -13.86 -9.19
C ILE A 363 -10.85 -13.27 -10.53
N LYS A 364 -11.05 -14.12 -11.53
CA LYS A 364 -11.49 -13.71 -12.89
C LYS A 364 -12.91 -13.16 -12.95
N LYS A 365 -13.76 -13.53 -12.00
CA LYS A 365 -15.19 -13.21 -11.96
C LYS A 365 -15.55 -12.45 -10.69
N ILE A 366 -14.64 -11.59 -10.21
CA ILE A 366 -14.80 -10.86 -8.96
C ILE A 366 -16.10 -10.04 -8.92
N ASP A 367 -16.50 -9.44 -10.04
CA ASP A 367 -17.77 -8.71 -10.20
C ASP A 367 -18.99 -9.58 -9.88
N GLN A 368 -19.02 -10.83 -10.41
CA GLN A 368 -20.09 -11.79 -10.14
C GLN A 368 -20.08 -12.24 -8.68
N GLY A 369 -18.89 -12.43 -8.10
CA GLY A 369 -18.72 -12.77 -6.68
C GLY A 369 -19.27 -11.69 -5.76
N ILE A 370 -18.94 -10.44 -6.04
CA ILE A 370 -19.49 -9.27 -5.31
C ILE A 370 -21.01 -9.19 -5.47
N ASP A 371 -21.56 -9.40 -6.68
CA ASP A 371 -23.01 -9.43 -6.90
C ASP A 371 -23.70 -10.52 -6.03
N LEU A 372 -23.08 -11.70 -5.89
CA LEU A 372 -23.62 -12.78 -5.05
C LEU A 372 -23.53 -12.46 -3.54
N ALA A 373 -22.42 -11.89 -3.08
CA ALA A 373 -22.28 -11.41 -1.71
C ALA A 373 -23.31 -10.31 -1.41
N CYS A 374 -23.48 -9.36 -2.31
CA CYS A 374 -24.43 -8.26 -2.18
C CYS A 374 -25.90 -8.73 -2.09
N LYS A 375 -26.26 -9.89 -2.65
CA LYS A 375 -27.59 -10.49 -2.43
C LYS A 375 -27.86 -10.88 -0.98
N ARG A 376 -26.80 -11.28 -0.23
CA ARG A 376 -26.93 -11.52 1.23
C ARG A 376 -26.98 -10.20 1.98
N ILE A 377 -26.10 -9.25 1.66
CA ILE A 377 -26.02 -7.94 2.31
C ILE A 377 -27.33 -7.16 2.13
N SER A 378 -27.94 -7.17 0.92
CA SER A 378 -29.18 -6.45 0.66
C SER A 378 -30.35 -6.88 1.54
N LYS A 379 -30.43 -8.16 1.92
CA LYS A 379 -31.44 -8.68 2.86
C LYS A 379 -31.25 -8.10 4.25
N ASP A 380 -30.01 -8.02 4.72
CA ASP A 380 -29.69 -7.44 6.03
C ASP A 380 -29.95 -5.93 6.03
N ILE A 381 -29.64 -5.20 4.95
CA ILE A 381 -29.98 -3.79 4.81
C ILE A 381 -31.48 -3.57 4.94
N ILE A 382 -32.31 -4.36 4.25
CA ILE A 382 -33.78 -4.24 4.30
C ILE A 382 -34.29 -4.47 5.73
N GLN A 383 -33.76 -5.47 6.44
CA GLN A 383 -34.15 -5.77 7.81
C GLN A 383 -33.77 -4.65 8.78
N LEU A 384 -32.53 -4.15 8.70
CA LEU A 384 -32.05 -3.07 9.56
C LEU A 384 -32.76 -1.76 9.27
N PHE A 385 -33.03 -1.45 8.01
CA PHE A 385 -33.78 -0.29 7.61
C PHE A 385 -35.23 -0.32 8.20
N ALA A 386 -35.90 -1.47 8.09
CA ALA A 386 -37.23 -1.66 8.66
C ALA A 386 -37.23 -1.49 10.19
N LYS A 387 -36.21 -2.04 10.88
CA LYS A 387 -36.08 -1.91 12.34
C LYS A 387 -35.82 -0.45 12.76
N LYS A 388 -34.98 0.30 12.02
CA LYS A 388 -34.69 1.71 12.30
C LYS A 388 -35.92 2.59 12.17
N ASN A 389 -36.80 2.33 11.21
CA ASN A 389 -38.02 3.12 10.97
C ASN A 389 -39.21 2.68 11.82
N SER A 390 -39.07 1.59 12.61
CA SER A 390 -40.09 1.12 13.55
C SER A 390 -39.89 1.63 14.98
N ASN A 391 -38.73 2.23 15.27
CA ASN A 391 -38.34 2.86 16.52
C ASN A 391 -38.39 4.39 16.40
#